data_4736c81b38e6ce7f99a392c6bdef93c0
#
_entry.id   4736c81b38e6ce7f99a392c6bdef93c0
#
_cell.length_a   1.000
_cell.length_b   1.000
_cell.length_c   1.000
_cell.angle_alpha   90.00
_cell.angle_beta   90.00
_cell.angle_gamma   90.00
#
_symmetry.space_group_name_H-M   'P 1'
#
loop_
_entity.id
_entity.type
_entity.pdbx_description
1 polymer ?
#
loop_
_entity_poly.entity_id
_entity_poly.type
_entity_poly.pdbx_seq_one_letter_code
_entity_poly.pdbx_strand_id
1 'polypeptide(L)'
;LTTLIGYLDAAHKGLVAGRDRDEYIETARRKAHDLKEYIDVLFDWFRLNSNEFAMEIHPTEAAELTRNILIDWVPVFEDKEIGYDIDIPERPVRVRLDADGYMRIINNLIQNAVAHSGGDEIKIVLSEQGDAMKLLVADNGVGIGKEDLKHIFERLYKCDKGRSQKGSGLGLSIVHQLVEKMGGSITV
;
A
#
# COMPACT_ATOMS: atom_id res chain seq x y z
N LEU A 1 -13.14 12.42 -11.74
CA LEU A 1 -13.90 13.52 -11.13
C LEU A 1 -15.28 13.69 -11.80
N THR A 2 -15.38 13.76 -13.13
CA THR A 2 -16.65 13.93 -13.87
C THR A 2 -17.69 12.88 -13.51
N THR A 3 -17.29 11.61 -13.41
CA THR A 3 -18.17 10.50 -13.05
C THR A 3 -18.69 10.64 -11.61
N LEU A 4 -17.83 11.06 -10.67
CA LEU A 4 -18.21 11.31 -9.27
C LEU A 4 -19.27 12.41 -9.18
N ILE A 5 -19.02 13.52 -9.86
CA ILE A 5 -19.97 14.66 -9.93
C ILE A 5 -21.29 14.19 -10.55
N GLY A 6 -21.24 13.39 -11.62
CA GLY A 6 -22.44 12.85 -12.29
C GLY A 6 -23.33 12.01 -11.35
N TYR A 7 -22.73 11.14 -10.51
CA TYR A 7 -23.50 10.38 -9.53
C TYR A 7 -24.15 11.26 -8.47
N LEU A 8 -23.40 12.25 -7.95
CA LEU A 8 -23.91 13.20 -6.96
C LEU A 8 -25.03 14.07 -7.54
N ASP A 9 -24.86 14.57 -8.77
CA ASP A 9 -25.88 15.37 -9.46
C ASP A 9 -27.17 14.59 -9.70
N ALA A 10 -27.06 13.32 -10.13
CA ALA A 10 -28.24 12.46 -10.35
C ALA A 10 -29.01 12.24 -9.05
N ALA A 11 -28.29 11.97 -7.95
CA ALA A 11 -28.90 11.80 -6.63
C ALA A 11 -29.50 13.10 -6.08
N HIS A 12 -28.85 14.25 -6.29
CA HIS A 12 -29.30 15.56 -5.83
C HIS A 12 -30.50 16.08 -6.62
N LYS A 13 -30.50 15.93 -7.93
CA LYS A 13 -31.60 16.37 -8.82
C LYS A 13 -32.82 15.46 -8.80
N GLY A 14 -32.79 14.39 -7.98
CA GLY A 14 -33.89 13.44 -7.86
C GLY A 14 -34.12 12.61 -9.14
N LEU A 15 -33.11 12.47 -9.99
CA LEU A 15 -33.16 11.64 -11.20
C LEU A 15 -33.17 10.13 -10.85
N VAL A 16 -32.77 9.79 -9.63
CA VAL A 16 -32.81 8.45 -9.05
C VAL A 16 -33.44 8.54 -7.66
N ALA A 17 -34.20 7.51 -7.25
CA ALA A 17 -34.93 7.49 -5.99
C ALA A 17 -34.78 6.14 -5.27
N GLY A 18 -35.11 6.09 -3.99
CA GLY A 18 -35.08 4.87 -3.20
C GLY A 18 -33.71 4.19 -3.19
N ARG A 19 -33.69 2.87 -3.42
CA ARG A 19 -32.47 2.05 -3.40
C ARG A 19 -31.41 2.50 -4.42
N ASP A 20 -31.85 2.96 -5.59
CA ASP A 20 -30.94 3.42 -6.64
C ASP A 20 -30.20 4.70 -6.22
N ARG A 21 -30.87 5.59 -5.48
CA ARG A 21 -30.24 6.79 -4.91
C ARG A 21 -29.14 6.45 -3.92
N ASP A 22 -29.40 5.48 -3.04
CA ASP A 22 -28.41 5.02 -2.05
C ASP A 22 -27.19 4.37 -2.73
N GLU A 23 -27.43 3.58 -3.78
CA GLU A 23 -26.35 2.98 -4.60
C GLU A 23 -25.50 4.05 -5.31
N TYR A 24 -26.12 5.11 -5.83
CA TYR A 24 -25.41 6.23 -6.45
C TYR A 24 -24.56 7.00 -5.45
N ILE A 25 -25.09 7.25 -4.25
CA ILE A 25 -24.35 7.90 -3.16
C ILE A 25 -23.15 7.05 -2.72
N GLU A 26 -23.35 5.75 -2.54
CA GLU A 26 -22.27 4.83 -2.15
C GLU A 26 -21.19 4.72 -3.25
N THR A 27 -21.61 4.70 -4.51
CA THR A 27 -20.65 4.74 -5.63
C THR A 27 -19.88 6.05 -5.67
N ALA A 28 -20.54 7.18 -5.41
CA ALA A 28 -19.88 8.48 -5.32
C ALA A 28 -18.89 8.52 -4.14
N ARG A 29 -19.28 8.00 -2.98
CA ARG A 29 -18.43 7.91 -1.79
C ARG A 29 -17.17 7.08 -2.08
N ARG A 30 -17.32 5.92 -2.69
CA ARG A 30 -16.20 5.06 -3.10
C ARG A 30 -15.26 5.78 -4.07
N LYS A 31 -15.80 6.50 -5.08
CA LYS A 31 -15.00 7.27 -6.04
C LYS A 31 -14.28 8.46 -5.41
N ALA A 32 -14.88 9.10 -4.40
CA ALA A 32 -14.23 10.15 -3.64
C ALA A 32 -13.07 9.60 -2.82
N HIS A 33 -13.23 8.41 -2.24
CA HIS A 33 -12.17 7.73 -1.50
C HIS A 33 -11.01 7.34 -2.43
N ASP A 34 -11.31 6.71 -3.58
CA ASP A 34 -10.30 6.40 -4.59
C ASP A 34 -9.50 7.66 -4.99
N LEU A 35 -10.19 8.80 -5.20
CA LEU A 35 -9.54 10.07 -5.55
C LEU A 35 -8.64 10.60 -4.44
N LYS A 36 -9.09 10.51 -3.18
CA LYS A 36 -8.27 10.90 -2.03
C LYS A 36 -6.99 10.06 -1.98
N GLU A 37 -7.09 8.75 -2.11
CA GLU A 37 -5.92 7.85 -2.16
C GLU A 37 -4.94 8.25 -3.28
N TYR A 38 -5.43 8.58 -4.48
CA TYR A 38 -4.57 9.06 -5.57
C TYR A 38 -3.86 10.36 -5.25
N ILE A 39 -4.56 11.31 -4.61
CA ILE A 39 -3.98 12.58 -4.20
C ILE A 39 -2.90 12.36 -3.14
N ASP A 40 -3.17 11.55 -2.11
CA ASP A 40 -2.22 11.26 -1.04
C ASP A 40 -0.93 10.63 -1.61
N VAL A 41 -1.07 9.64 -2.49
CA VAL A 41 0.05 8.98 -3.19
C VAL A 41 0.82 9.98 -4.07
N LEU A 42 0.14 10.88 -4.76
CA LEU A 42 0.77 11.91 -5.59
C LEU A 42 1.55 12.93 -4.75
N PHE A 43 1.00 13.35 -3.61
CA PHE A 43 1.69 14.24 -2.66
C PHE A 43 2.93 13.57 -2.08
N ASP A 44 2.85 12.30 -1.72
CA ASP A 44 3.99 11.53 -1.25
C ASP A 44 5.09 11.48 -2.30
N TRP A 45 4.69 11.23 -3.55
CA TRP A 45 5.63 11.22 -4.64
C TRP A 45 6.31 12.59 -4.85
N PHE A 46 5.55 13.69 -4.82
CA PHE A 46 6.12 15.04 -4.92
C PHE A 46 7.08 15.34 -3.77
N ARG A 47 6.71 15.01 -2.53
CA ARG A 47 7.58 15.17 -1.36
C ARG A 47 8.89 14.41 -1.55
N LEU A 48 8.81 13.13 -1.93
CA LEU A 48 9.99 12.28 -2.11
C LEU A 48 10.93 12.77 -3.23
N ASN A 49 10.40 13.44 -4.24
CA ASN A 49 11.19 13.97 -5.35
C ASN A 49 11.61 15.45 -5.16
N SER A 50 11.13 16.13 -4.13
CA SER A 50 11.60 17.48 -3.82
C SER A 50 13.01 17.40 -3.22
N ASN A 51 13.88 18.32 -3.62
CA ASN A 51 15.24 18.44 -3.03
C ASN A 51 15.23 18.84 -1.55
N GLU A 52 14.07 19.27 -1.05
CA GLU A 52 13.87 19.70 0.33
C GLU A 52 13.42 18.54 1.25
N PHE A 53 13.07 17.37 0.69
CA PHE A 53 12.63 16.24 1.49
C PHE A 53 13.82 15.53 2.14
N ALA A 54 14.07 15.86 3.40
CA ALA A 54 15.01 15.14 4.25
C ALA A 54 14.28 14.00 4.97
N MET A 55 14.84 12.78 4.90
CA MET A 55 14.38 11.66 5.72
C MET A 55 14.79 11.90 7.18
N GLU A 56 13.88 11.66 8.09
CA GLU A 56 14.13 11.75 9.54
C GLU A 56 14.64 10.39 10.07
N ILE A 57 15.90 10.05 9.70
CA ILE A 57 16.49 8.77 10.05
C ILE A 57 16.97 8.77 11.51
N HIS A 58 16.28 8.05 12.38
CA HIS A 58 16.58 7.89 13.78
C HIS A 58 16.78 6.42 14.18
N PRO A 59 17.49 6.13 15.28
CA PRO A 59 17.48 4.81 15.88
C PRO A 59 16.04 4.42 16.27
N THR A 60 15.53 3.37 15.66
CA THR A 60 14.13 2.94 15.80
C THR A 60 14.08 1.47 16.18
N GLU A 61 13.15 1.09 17.03
CA GLU A 61 12.85 -0.30 17.36
C GLU A 61 11.83 -0.83 16.30
N ALA A 62 12.38 -1.53 15.31
CA ALA A 62 11.64 -1.93 14.13
C ALA A 62 10.62 -3.04 14.40
N ALA A 63 10.90 -3.96 15.33
CA ALA A 63 10.00 -5.06 15.64
C ALA A 63 8.70 -4.54 16.29
N GLU A 64 8.80 -3.62 17.24
CA GLU A 64 7.64 -3.00 17.87
C GLU A 64 6.87 -2.10 16.89
N LEU A 65 7.59 -1.30 16.11
CA LEU A 65 6.95 -0.48 15.07
C LEU A 65 6.18 -1.35 14.07
N THR A 66 6.75 -2.48 13.64
CA THR A 66 6.08 -3.41 12.73
C THR A 66 4.82 -4.00 13.37
N ARG A 67 4.88 -4.45 14.64
CA ARG A 67 3.70 -4.96 15.34
C ARG A 67 2.59 -3.90 15.40
N ASN A 68 2.94 -2.67 15.76
CA ASN A 68 1.97 -1.58 15.85
C ASN A 68 1.28 -1.28 14.51
N ILE A 69 2.02 -1.32 13.40
CA ILE A 69 1.44 -1.16 12.06
C ILE A 69 0.50 -2.33 11.72
N LEU A 70 0.87 -3.56 12.09
CA LEU A 70 0.08 -4.76 11.78
C LEU A 70 -1.21 -4.88 12.60
N ILE A 71 -1.31 -4.24 13.76
CA ILE A 71 -2.55 -4.17 14.55
C ILE A 71 -3.71 -3.63 13.70
N ASP A 72 -3.46 -2.63 12.86
CA ASP A 72 -4.49 -2.04 11.99
C ASP A 72 -4.84 -2.95 10.79
N TRP A 73 -3.95 -3.87 10.42
CA TRP A 73 -4.17 -4.78 9.29
C TRP A 73 -4.89 -6.07 9.65
N VAL A 74 -4.74 -6.57 10.90
CA VAL A 74 -5.39 -7.81 11.33
C VAL A 74 -6.90 -7.79 11.10
N PRO A 75 -7.66 -6.75 11.50
CA PRO A 75 -9.10 -6.69 11.21
C PRO A 75 -9.42 -6.68 9.72
N VAL A 76 -8.52 -6.13 8.87
CA VAL A 76 -8.71 -6.11 7.40
C VAL A 76 -8.52 -7.51 6.82
N PHE A 77 -7.56 -8.29 7.34
CA PHE A 77 -7.36 -9.68 6.93
C PHE A 77 -8.56 -10.55 7.33
N GLU A 78 -9.06 -10.38 8.54
CA GLU A 78 -10.23 -11.10 9.05
C GLU A 78 -11.50 -10.77 8.24
N ASP A 79 -11.77 -9.49 7.96
CA ASP A 79 -12.93 -9.05 7.16
C ASP A 79 -12.89 -9.58 5.72
N LYS A 80 -11.70 -9.79 5.19
CA LYS A 80 -11.48 -10.32 3.84
C LYS A 80 -11.26 -11.83 3.78
N GLU A 81 -11.32 -12.52 4.93
CA GLU A 81 -11.07 -13.96 5.04
C GLU A 81 -9.66 -14.35 4.51
N ILE A 82 -8.65 -13.48 4.71
CA ILE A 82 -7.26 -13.72 4.33
C ILE A 82 -6.51 -14.32 5.53
N GLY A 83 -5.94 -15.51 5.35
CA GLY A 83 -5.02 -16.12 6.30
C GLY A 83 -3.73 -15.30 6.42
N TYR A 84 -3.15 -15.25 7.63
CA TYR A 84 -1.90 -14.52 7.82
C TYR A 84 -0.94 -15.29 8.73
N ASP A 85 0.36 -15.26 8.36
CA ASP A 85 1.49 -15.78 9.12
C ASP A 85 2.44 -14.61 9.42
N ILE A 86 2.51 -14.20 10.70
CA ILE A 86 3.31 -13.06 11.15
C ILE A 86 4.41 -13.56 12.07
N ASP A 87 5.66 -13.45 11.60
CA ASP A 87 6.86 -13.83 12.35
C ASP A 87 7.74 -12.59 12.60
N ILE A 88 7.64 -12.03 13.80
CA ILE A 88 8.38 -10.85 14.24
C ILE A 88 9.13 -11.21 15.53
N PRO A 89 10.45 -10.99 15.61
CA PRO A 89 11.23 -11.29 16.79
C PRO A 89 10.65 -10.63 18.05
N GLU A 90 10.57 -11.38 19.16
CA GLU A 90 10.18 -10.82 20.46
C GLU A 90 11.23 -9.86 21.01
N ARG A 91 12.52 -10.12 20.68
CA ARG A 91 13.63 -9.25 21.06
C ARG A 91 13.64 -7.97 20.24
N PRO A 92 14.10 -6.84 20.81
CA PRO A 92 14.21 -5.59 20.08
C PRO A 92 15.11 -5.71 18.85
N VAL A 93 14.63 -5.23 17.70
CA VAL A 93 15.40 -5.08 16.47
C VAL A 93 15.63 -3.58 16.23
N ARG A 94 16.83 -3.11 16.56
CA ARG A 94 17.17 -1.68 16.46
C ARG A 94 17.92 -1.39 15.19
N VAL A 95 17.34 -0.54 14.36
CA VAL A 95 17.93 -0.06 13.10
C VAL A 95 17.73 1.44 12.95
N ARG A 96 18.49 2.06 12.07
CA ARG A 96 18.31 3.47 11.73
C ARG A 96 17.39 3.57 10.52
N LEU A 97 16.19 4.13 10.73
CA LEU A 97 15.21 4.32 9.67
C LEU A 97 14.32 5.55 9.94
N ASP A 98 13.60 5.98 8.92
CA ASP A 98 12.52 6.94 9.02
C ASP A 98 11.21 6.16 9.32
N ALA A 99 10.62 6.39 10.48
CA ALA A 99 9.46 5.62 10.96
C ALA A 99 8.23 5.80 10.05
N ASP A 100 7.98 7.02 9.57
CA ASP A 100 6.87 7.31 8.66
C ASP A 100 7.10 6.67 7.29
N GLY A 101 8.34 6.75 6.78
CA GLY A 101 8.73 6.07 5.54
C GLY A 101 8.58 4.55 5.65
N TYR A 102 9.00 3.97 6.77
CA TYR A 102 8.86 2.54 7.02
C TYR A 102 7.39 2.09 7.10
N MET A 103 6.54 2.85 7.81
CA MET A 103 5.10 2.60 7.86
C MET A 103 4.48 2.62 6.45
N ARG A 104 4.87 3.58 5.61
CA ARG A 104 4.40 3.66 4.21
C ARG A 104 4.85 2.47 3.37
N ILE A 105 6.08 1.97 3.57
CA ILE A 105 6.56 0.75 2.90
C ILE A 105 5.66 -0.42 3.25
N ILE A 106 5.45 -0.71 4.54
CA ILE A 106 4.62 -1.83 4.98
C ILE A 106 3.20 -1.71 4.42
N ASN A 107 2.58 -0.55 4.59
CA ASN A 107 1.20 -0.32 4.13
C ASN A 107 1.05 -0.53 2.61
N ASN A 108 1.99 -0.04 1.80
CA ASN A 108 1.95 -0.26 0.36
C ASN A 108 2.13 -1.73 -0.02
N LEU A 109 3.06 -2.45 0.63
CA LEU A 109 3.30 -3.87 0.35
C LEU A 109 2.08 -4.72 0.71
N ILE A 110 1.52 -4.52 1.91
CA ILE A 110 0.33 -5.26 2.36
C ILE A 110 -0.88 -4.89 1.50
N GLN A 111 -1.08 -3.61 1.19
CA GLN A 111 -2.17 -3.16 0.32
C GLN A 111 -2.09 -3.83 -1.06
N ASN A 112 -0.89 -3.97 -1.63
CA ASN A 112 -0.70 -4.69 -2.89
C ASN A 112 -1.05 -6.18 -2.77
N ALA A 113 -0.60 -6.84 -1.73
CA ALA A 113 -0.95 -8.24 -1.47
C ALA A 113 -2.48 -8.41 -1.33
N VAL A 114 -3.14 -7.60 -0.51
CA VAL A 114 -4.60 -7.67 -0.27
C VAL A 114 -5.43 -7.33 -1.52
N ALA A 115 -4.97 -6.36 -2.34
CA ALA A 115 -5.78 -5.84 -3.44
C ALA A 115 -5.53 -6.52 -4.78
N HIS A 116 -4.37 -7.11 -4.98
CA HIS A 116 -3.91 -7.53 -6.32
C HIS A 116 -3.43 -8.96 -6.41
N SER A 117 -3.12 -9.64 -5.30
CA SER A 117 -2.62 -11.00 -5.35
C SER A 117 -3.66 -12.02 -5.84
N GLY A 118 -4.92 -11.82 -5.46
CA GLY A 118 -5.97 -12.83 -5.64
C GLY A 118 -5.74 -14.10 -4.80
N GLY A 119 -4.76 -14.08 -3.90
CA GLY A 119 -4.49 -15.13 -2.93
C GLY A 119 -5.33 -14.97 -1.67
N ASP A 120 -5.27 -15.97 -0.82
CA ASP A 120 -5.97 -16.05 0.46
C ASP A 120 -5.04 -16.18 1.67
N GLU A 121 -3.70 -16.07 1.45
CA GLU A 121 -2.70 -16.09 2.51
C GLU A 121 -1.67 -14.99 2.31
N ILE A 122 -1.28 -14.34 3.43
CA ILE A 122 -0.20 -13.36 3.49
C ILE A 122 0.79 -13.77 4.57
N LYS A 123 2.08 -13.74 4.23
CA LYS A 123 3.18 -13.99 5.16
C LYS A 123 4.01 -12.72 5.36
N ILE A 124 4.24 -12.35 6.62
CA ILE A 124 5.02 -11.18 7.00
C ILE A 124 6.11 -11.63 7.97
N VAL A 125 7.37 -11.46 7.59
CA VAL A 125 8.52 -11.86 8.41
C VAL A 125 9.48 -10.69 8.57
N LEU A 126 9.82 -10.37 9.81
CA LEU A 126 10.90 -9.47 10.13
C LEU A 126 12.08 -10.27 10.68
N SER A 127 13.25 -10.12 10.13
CA SER A 127 14.46 -10.77 10.59
C SER A 127 15.63 -9.81 10.66
N GLU A 128 16.53 -10.03 11.60
CA GLU A 128 17.76 -9.28 11.76
C GLU A 128 18.87 -9.89 10.90
N GLN A 129 19.64 -9.05 10.20
CA GLN A 129 20.75 -9.47 9.36
C GLN A 129 21.98 -8.57 9.66
N GLY A 130 22.76 -8.93 10.66
CA GLY A 130 23.88 -8.09 11.13
C GLY A 130 23.38 -6.74 11.65
N ASP A 131 23.88 -5.65 11.07
CA ASP A 131 23.44 -4.27 11.40
C ASP A 131 22.20 -3.81 10.64
N ALA A 132 21.62 -4.69 9.83
CA ALA A 132 20.41 -4.42 9.04
C ALA A 132 19.24 -5.33 9.46
N MET A 133 18.08 -5.03 8.93
CA MET A 133 16.91 -5.90 9.02
C MET A 133 16.41 -6.28 7.63
N LYS A 134 15.75 -7.42 7.55
CA LYS A 134 15.00 -7.86 6.37
C LYS A 134 13.52 -7.94 6.72
N LEU A 135 12.71 -7.21 5.98
CA LEU A 135 11.25 -7.35 5.97
C LEU A 135 10.85 -8.15 4.73
N LEU A 136 10.11 -9.22 4.93
CA LEU A 136 9.47 -10.01 3.88
C LEU A 136 7.96 -9.83 3.99
N VAL A 137 7.32 -9.48 2.88
CA VAL A 137 5.86 -9.56 2.70
C VAL A 137 5.63 -10.44 1.48
N ALA A 138 4.97 -11.56 1.66
CA ALA A 138 4.69 -12.54 0.60
C ALA A 138 3.21 -12.90 0.61
N ASP A 139 2.66 -13.18 -0.55
CA ASP A 139 1.31 -13.70 -0.76
C ASP A 139 1.37 -15.01 -1.57
N ASN A 140 0.30 -15.80 -1.52
CA ASN A 140 0.15 -17.02 -2.28
C ASN A 140 -0.68 -16.83 -3.56
N GLY A 141 -0.76 -15.60 -4.06
CA GLY A 141 -1.59 -15.24 -5.20
C GLY A 141 -1.02 -15.60 -6.57
N VAL A 142 -1.50 -14.91 -7.60
CA VAL A 142 -1.15 -15.20 -9.00
C VAL A 142 0.30 -14.89 -9.37
N GLY A 143 1.03 -14.22 -8.48
CA GLY A 143 2.40 -13.79 -8.70
C GLY A 143 2.54 -12.74 -9.80
N ILE A 144 3.79 -12.37 -10.08
CA ILE A 144 4.15 -11.35 -11.07
C ILE A 144 4.84 -12.02 -12.26
N GLY A 145 4.41 -11.69 -13.48
CA GLY A 145 4.99 -12.21 -14.69
C GLY A 145 6.47 -11.79 -14.86
N LYS A 146 7.31 -12.64 -15.46
CA LYS A 146 8.74 -12.36 -15.64
C LYS A 146 9.01 -11.08 -16.41
N GLU A 147 8.14 -10.73 -17.34
CA GLU A 147 8.27 -9.49 -18.13
C GLU A 147 7.91 -8.26 -17.27
N ASP A 148 6.89 -8.39 -16.41
CA ASP A 148 6.46 -7.32 -15.51
C ASP A 148 7.49 -7.05 -14.41
N LEU A 149 8.20 -8.07 -13.89
CA LEU A 149 9.18 -7.94 -12.81
C LEU A 149 10.23 -6.84 -13.05
N LYS A 150 10.57 -6.58 -14.31
CA LYS A 150 11.55 -5.55 -14.68
C LYS A 150 11.01 -4.14 -14.51
N HIS A 151 9.68 -4.00 -14.49
CA HIS A 151 8.98 -2.72 -14.58
C HIS A 151 8.15 -2.37 -13.35
N ILE A 152 7.95 -3.33 -12.41
CA ILE A 152 7.04 -3.14 -11.27
C ILE A 152 7.41 -1.95 -10.37
N PHE A 153 8.66 -1.52 -10.37
CA PHE A 153 9.13 -0.35 -9.63
C PHE A 153 9.09 0.93 -10.47
N GLU A 154 8.73 0.84 -11.76
CA GLU A 154 8.54 2.01 -12.61
C GLU A 154 7.26 2.75 -12.23
N ARG A 155 7.26 4.05 -12.42
CA ARG A 155 6.14 4.93 -12.08
C ARG A 155 4.96 4.67 -13.00
N LEU A 156 3.76 4.63 -12.41
CA LEU A 156 2.49 4.42 -13.14
C LEU A 156 2.42 3.09 -13.89
N TYR A 157 3.39 2.20 -13.65
CA TYR A 157 3.37 0.89 -14.26
C TYR A 157 2.25 0.04 -13.64
N LYS A 158 1.53 -0.66 -14.50
CA LYS A 158 0.51 -1.64 -14.12
C LYS A 158 0.64 -2.83 -15.06
N CYS A 159 0.65 -4.03 -14.49
CA CYS A 159 0.56 -5.26 -15.28
C CYS A 159 -0.70 -5.25 -16.15
N ASP A 160 -0.64 -5.81 -17.36
CA ASP A 160 -1.77 -5.78 -18.31
C ASP A 160 -3.07 -6.32 -17.74
N LYS A 161 -3.00 -7.35 -16.89
CA LYS A 161 -4.15 -7.92 -16.16
C LYS A 161 -4.74 -6.96 -15.12
N GLY A 162 -3.98 -5.96 -14.67
CA GLY A 162 -4.35 -4.99 -13.64
C GLY A 162 -4.80 -3.64 -14.20
N ARG A 163 -4.77 -3.40 -15.51
CA ARG A 163 -5.15 -2.10 -16.09
C ARG A 163 -6.58 -1.66 -15.78
N SER A 164 -7.48 -2.59 -15.56
CA SER A 164 -8.87 -2.34 -15.13
C SER A 164 -9.06 -2.36 -13.61
N GLN A 165 -8.05 -2.79 -12.83
CA GLN A 165 -8.12 -2.87 -11.39
C GLN A 165 -7.73 -1.56 -10.70
N LYS A 166 -8.23 -1.39 -9.46
CA LYS A 166 -7.92 -0.26 -8.58
C LYS A 166 -6.42 -0.15 -8.31
N GLY A 167 -5.91 1.07 -8.22
CA GLY A 167 -4.54 1.37 -7.84
C GLY A 167 -3.94 2.46 -8.73
N SER A 168 -3.02 3.25 -8.21
CA SER A 168 -2.36 4.36 -8.91
C SER A 168 -1.19 3.90 -9.81
N GLY A 169 -0.61 2.72 -9.56
CA GLY A 169 0.66 2.30 -10.15
C GLY A 169 1.88 3.04 -9.56
N LEU A 170 1.70 3.73 -8.44
CA LEU A 170 2.75 4.49 -7.77
C LEU A 170 3.26 3.80 -6.49
N GLY A 171 2.49 2.88 -5.90
CA GLY A 171 2.80 2.28 -4.61
C GLY A 171 4.18 1.64 -4.55
N LEU A 172 4.49 0.72 -5.46
CA LEU A 172 5.81 0.05 -5.49
C LEU A 172 6.95 0.99 -5.86
N SER A 173 6.74 1.99 -6.70
CA SER A 173 7.76 2.99 -7.01
C SER A 173 8.07 3.87 -5.81
N ILE A 174 7.08 4.19 -4.96
CA ILE A 174 7.27 4.89 -3.69
C ILE A 174 8.04 4.00 -2.70
N VAL A 175 7.67 2.73 -2.59
CA VAL A 175 8.41 1.77 -1.75
C VAL A 175 9.87 1.72 -2.14
N HIS A 176 10.17 1.57 -3.44
CA HIS A 176 11.54 1.53 -3.94
C HIS A 176 12.33 2.79 -3.56
N GLN A 177 11.75 3.98 -3.81
CA GLN A 177 12.41 5.25 -3.47
C GLN A 177 12.64 5.42 -1.96
N LEU A 178 11.68 5.03 -1.12
CA LEU A 178 11.83 5.11 0.33
C LEU A 178 12.93 4.18 0.83
N VAL A 179 12.96 2.94 0.33
CA VAL A 179 14.00 1.96 0.67
C VAL A 179 15.38 2.46 0.26
N GLU A 180 15.54 2.99 -0.97
CA GLU A 180 16.80 3.55 -1.45
C GLU A 180 17.25 4.76 -0.60
N LYS A 181 16.34 5.68 -0.28
CA LYS A 181 16.65 6.85 0.57
C LYS A 181 17.05 6.47 2.00
N MET A 182 16.59 5.34 2.51
CA MET A 182 17.04 4.76 3.79
C MET A 182 18.31 3.93 3.66
N GLY A 183 18.93 3.82 2.46
CA GLY A 183 20.14 3.06 2.22
C GLY A 183 19.92 1.54 2.13
N GLY A 184 18.69 1.10 1.95
CA GLY A 184 18.32 -0.29 1.78
C GLY A 184 18.21 -0.74 0.33
N SER A 185 17.75 -1.97 0.13
CA SER A 185 17.43 -2.56 -1.18
C SER A 185 16.14 -3.34 -1.13
N ILE A 186 15.43 -3.44 -2.24
CA ILE A 186 14.20 -4.22 -2.38
C ILE A 186 14.34 -5.19 -3.55
N THR A 187 13.83 -6.40 -3.36
CA THR A 187 13.79 -7.47 -4.38
C THR A 187 12.43 -8.15 -4.37
N VAL A 188 12.03 -8.71 -5.49
CA VAL A 188 10.81 -9.51 -5.67
C VAL A 188 11.16 -10.83 -6.32
#